data_fa6bb56ec4c5b17e917cf298866a1bee
#
_entry.id   fa6bb56ec4c5b17e917cf298866a1bee
#
_cell.length_a   1.000
_cell.length_b   1.000
_cell.length_c   1.000
_cell.angle_alpha   90.00
_cell.angle_beta   90.00
_cell.angle_gamma   90.00
#
_symmetry.space_group_name_H-M   'P 1'
#
loop_
_entity.id
_entity.type
_entity.pdbx_description
1 polymer ?
#
loop_
_entity_poly.entity_id
_entity_poly.type
_entity_poly.pdbx_seq_one_letter_code
_entity_poly.pdbx_strand_id
1 'polypeptide(L)' 'MKIYPYELLKVTNSRRVKLPKDVDRTRLERHLSPGSFSEIFGMKIQEFDRLPLWKRNDMKKKANLF' A
#
# COMPACT_ATOMS: atom_id res chain seq x y z
N MET A 1 5.49 6.88 10.19
CA MET A 1 5.95 6.52 8.84
C MET A 1 5.85 7.70 7.90
N LYS A 2 6.78 7.77 6.97
CA LYS A 2 6.78 8.84 5.98
C LYS A 2 5.71 8.59 4.93
N ILE A 3 5.03 9.66 4.49
CA ILE A 3 3.95 9.54 3.50
C ILE A 3 4.52 9.79 2.11
N TYR A 4 4.19 8.90 1.18
CA TYR A 4 4.59 8.99 -0.21
C TYR A 4 3.37 8.89 -1.12
N PRO A 5 3.42 9.48 -2.32
CA PRO A 5 2.33 9.27 -3.29
C PRO A 5 2.28 7.81 -3.75
N TYR A 6 1.10 7.37 -4.09
CA TYR A 6 0.86 5.99 -4.53
C TYR A 6 1.80 5.59 -5.67
N GLU A 7 2.05 6.49 -6.60
CA GLU A 7 2.90 6.22 -7.77
C GLU A 7 4.32 5.81 -7.40
N LEU A 8 4.82 6.27 -6.24
CA LEU A 8 6.14 5.89 -5.77
C LEU A 8 6.14 4.57 -5.00
N LEU A 9 4.97 4.11 -4.58
CA LEU A 9 4.84 2.93 -3.73
C LEU A 9 4.39 1.70 -4.50
N LYS A 10 3.66 1.88 -5.60
CA LYS A 10 3.12 0.74 -6.35
C LYS A 10 4.23 -0.14 -6.92
N VAL A 11 4.07 -1.43 -6.74
CA VAL A 11 4.95 -2.43 -7.32
C VAL A 11 4.36 -2.82 -8.68
N THR A 12 5.00 -2.38 -9.75
CA THR A 12 4.57 -2.73 -11.11
C THR A 12 5.46 -3.83 -11.64
N ASN A 13 5.04 -4.47 -12.73
CA ASN A 13 5.86 -5.49 -13.40
C ASN A 13 7.07 -4.91 -14.12
N SER A 14 7.31 -3.62 -14.02
CA SER A 14 8.48 -3.02 -14.61
C SER A 14 9.73 -3.47 -13.86
N ARG A 15 10.78 -3.67 -14.61
CA ARG A 15 12.01 -4.33 -14.19
C ARG A 15 12.76 -3.68 -13.03
N ARG A 16 12.44 -2.45 -12.68
CA ARG A 16 13.14 -1.71 -11.65
C ARG A 16 12.17 -0.85 -10.88
N VAL A 17 11.60 -1.43 -9.86
CA VAL A 17 10.82 -0.64 -8.91
C VAL A 17 11.81 -0.10 -7.89
N LYS A 18 12.13 1.18 -8.03
CA LYS A 18 12.95 1.86 -7.03
C LYS A 18 12.04 2.45 -5.98
N LEU A 19 11.82 1.70 -4.93
CA LEU A 19 11.13 2.21 -3.77
C LEU A 19 12.07 3.13 -2.98
N PRO A 20 11.54 4.18 -2.34
CA PRO A 20 12.35 4.98 -1.42
C PRO A 20 12.99 4.11 -0.33
N LYS A 21 14.18 4.49 0.13
CA LYS A 21 14.95 3.66 1.06
C LYS A 21 14.29 3.50 2.42
N ASP A 22 13.52 4.49 2.84
CA ASP A 22 12.86 4.49 4.14
C ASP A 22 11.43 3.94 4.09
N VAL A 23 11.07 3.26 3.00
CA VAL A 23 9.79 2.60 2.84
C VAL A 23 9.90 1.16 3.38
N ASP A 24 8.93 0.78 4.19
CA ASP A 24 8.80 -0.60 4.65
C ASP A 24 8.05 -1.39 3.57
N ARG A 25 8.76 -2.28 2.88
CA ARG A 25 8.20 -3.06 1.77
C ARG A 25 7.06 -3.99 2.20
N THR A 26 7.02 -4.36 3.46
CA THR A 26 5.95 -5.21 3.98
C THR A 26 4.71 -4.39 4.37
N ARG A 27 4.83 -3.07 4.41
CA ARG A 27 3.77 -2.16 4.81
C ARG A 27 3.66 -0.96 3.88
N LEU A 28 3.70 -1.21 2.59
CA LEU A 28 3.63 -0.14 1.59
C LEU A 28 2.35 0.68 1.74
N GLU A 29 1.25 0.03 2.09
CA GLU A 29 -0.03 0.70 2.29
C GLU A 29 0.02 1.74 3.42
N ARG A 30 0.94 1.59 4.37
CA ARG A 30 1.07 2.52 5.49
C ARG A 30 1.71 3.84 5.10
N HIS A 31 2.38 3.87 3.97
CA HIS A 31 3.00 5.10 3.46
C HIS A 31 2.03 5.95 2.65
N LEU A 32 0.82 5.46 2.41
CA LEU A 32 -0.23 6.24 1.75
C LEU A 32 -0.85 7.24 2.72
N SER A 33 -1.20 8.42 2.22
CA SER A 33 -2.01 9.35 2.99
C SER A 33 -3.40 8.74 3.25
N PRO A 34 -4.10 9.17 4.31
CA PRO A 34 -5.44 8.63 4.58
C PRO A 34 -6.40 8.75 3.40
N GLY A 35 -6.35 9.87 2.67
CA GLY A 35 -7.19 10.05 1.50
C GLY A 35 -6.86 9.09 0.37
N SER A 36 -5.57 8.93 0.06
CA SER A 36 -5.12 8.01 -0.97
C SER A 36 -5.44 6.56 -0.59
N PHE A 37 -5.24 6.20 0.66
CA PHE A 37 -5.57 4.87 1.14
C PHE A 37 -7.06 4.56 0.92
N SER A 38 -7.91 5.49 1.31
CA SER A 38 -9.35 5.33 1.17
C SER A 38 -9.77 5.20 -0.29
N GLU A 39 -9.16 5.96 -1.17
CA GLU A 39 -9.46 5.87 -2.61
C GLU A 39 -9.04 4.54 -3.21
N ILE A 40 -7.87 4.04 -2.83
CA ILE A 40 -7.30 2.82 -3.40
C ILE A 40 -7.99 1.57 -2.85
N PHE A 41 -8.23 1.54 -1.55
CA PHE A 41 -8.78 0.36 -0.89
C PHE A 41 -10.30 0.42 -0.68
N GLY A 42 -10.91 1.58 -0.85
CA GLY A 42 -12.34 1.75 -0.65
C GLY A 42 -12.77 1.68 0.81
N MET A 43 -11.83 1.86 1.74
CA MET A 43 -12.11 1.82 3.18
C MET A 43 -11.01 2.58 3.92
N LYS A 44 -11.28 2.90 5.18
CA LYS A 44 -10.28 3.52 6.03
C LYS A 44 -9.28 2.48 6.52
N ILE A 45 -8.08 2.95 6.89
CA ILE A 45 -7.02 2.07 7.37
C ILE A 45 -7.45 1.28 8.61
N GLN A 46 -8.29 1.87 9.46
CA GLN A 46 -8.81 1.21 10.64
C GLN A 46 -9.68 0.00 10.30
N GLU A 47 -10.47 0.11 9.25
CA GLU A 47 -11.28 -1.00 8.75
C GLU A 47 -10.41 -2.07 8.12
N PHE A 48 -9.40 -1.64 7.37
CA PHE A 48 -8.44 -2.54 6.75
C PHE A 48 -7.73 -3.41 7.80
N ASP A 49 -7.33 -2.80 8.92
CA ASP A 49 -6.65 -3.52 10.00
C ASP A 49 -7.50 -4.61 10.66
N ARG A 50 -8.81 -4.52 10.53
CA ARG A 50 -9.73 -5.53 11.07
C ARG A 50 -9.87 -6.75 10.17
N LEU A 51 -9.39 -6.66 8.94
CA LEU A 51 -9.47 -7.76 8.00
C LEU A 51 -8.44 -8.84 8.36
N PRO A 52 -8.75 -10.12 8.08
CA PRO A 52 -7.76 -11.17 8.25
C PRO A 52 -6.57 -10.95 7.30
N LEU A 53 -5.42 -11.50 7.68
CA LEU A 53 -4.18 -11.28 6.94
C LEU A 53 -4.30 -11.65 5.46
N TRP A 54 -4.95 -12.78 5.15
CA TRP A 54 -5.09 -13.21 3.76
C TRP A 54 -5.87 -12.20 2.93
N LYS A 55 -6.88 -11.57 3.53
CA LYS A 55 -7.70 -10.56 2.84
C LYS A 55 -6.92 -9.28 2.61
N ARG A 56 -6.15 -8.85 3.61
CA ARG A 56 -5.29 -7.67 3.48
C ARG A 56 -4.25 -7.89 2.37
N ASN A 57 -3.61 -9.05 2.35
CA ASN A 57 -2.63 -9.36 1.31
C ASN A 57 -3.26 -9.40 -0.07
N ASP A 58 -4.46 -9.96 -0.19
CA ASP A 58 -5.19 -10.02 -1.45
C ASP A 58 -5.47 -8.60 -1.97
N MET A 59 -5.94 -7.73 -1.10
CA MET A 59 -6.23 -6.34 -1.46
C MET A 59 -4.95 -5.59 -1.85
N LYS A 60 -3.86 -5.83 -1.14
CA LYS A 60 -2.56 -5.23 -1.44
C LYS A 60 -2.06 -5.69 -2.81
N LYS A 61 -2.23 -6.95 -3.15
CA LYS A 61 -1.87 -7.46 -4.47
C LYS A 61 -2.66 -6.78 -5.57
N LYS A 62 -3.97 -6.63 -5.38
CA LYS A 62 -4.83 -5.95 -6.35
C LYS A 62 -4.48 -4.48 -6.51
N ALA A 63 -3.97 -3.87 -5.46
CA ALA A 63 -3.55 -2.47 -5.47
C ALA A 63 -2.09 -2.29 -5.87
N ASN A 64 -1.39 -3.36 -6.21
CA ASN A 64 0.05 -3.36 -6.55
C ASN A 64 0.93 -2.84 -5.41
N LEU A 65 0.55 -3.14 -4.18
CA LEU A 65 1.29 -2.73 -2.98
C LEU A 65 1.80 -3.95 -2.18
N PHE A 66 1.97 -5.05 -2.85
CA PHE A 66 2.44 -6.27 -2.19
C PHE A 66 3.80 -6.70 -2.72
#